data_c3012a6314998b6addee737d3af76e1e
#
_entry.id   c3012a6314998b6addee737d3af76e1e
#
_cell.length_a   1.000
_cell.length_b   1.000
_cell.length_c   1.000
_cell.angle_alpha   90.00
_cell.angle_beta   90.00
_cell.angle_gamma   90.00
#
_symmetry.space_group_name_H-M   'P 1'
#
loop_
_entity.id
_entity.type
_entity.pdbx_description
1 polymer ?
#
loop_
_entity_poly.entity_id
_entity_poly.type
_entity_poly.pdbx_seq_one_letter_code
_entity_poly.pdbx_strand_id
1 'polypeptide(L)'
;MSSAWIDLRRSLILVMRFCLSYQKDAWRAKFVIGSCVVCLTSSLMACTEQLFPPAAIKDLDPALQMGIFNPEADIYFKGHLAQAGGRIIATDQTPDGVVITAEELPLTKASTRVVETAKSNGWFVFLYPGQIDTAGLQYGNELIMVGLVEGHQRVTIKGIPRAAPYLVARCVHVWKTGRYATSDYPNLPDGYYPLEQQTYCLPSIH
;
A
#
# COMPACT_ATOMS: atom_id res chain seq x y z
N MET A 1 8.11 21.28 -4.36
CA MET A 1 6.89 21.69 -3.63
C MET A 1 6.37 23.05 -4.11
N SER A 2 6.20 23.32 -5.38
CA SER A 2 5.92 24.72 -5.77
C SER A 2 4.91 24.93 -6.88
N SER A 3 4.64 24.02 -7.78
CA SER A 3 3.77 24.28 -8.94
C SER A 3 2.27 24.05 -8.69
N ALA A 4 1.91 23.01 -7.96
CA ALA A 4 0.52 22.66 -7.68
C ALA A 4 -0.23 23.72 -6.84
N TRP A 5 0.47 24.47 -5.99
CA TRP A 5 -0.10 25.56 -5.18
C TRP A 5 -0.41 26.83 -5.99
N ILE A 6 0.30 27.04 -7.08
CA ILE A 6 0.11 28.23 -7.94
C ILE A 6 -1.13 28.06 -8.80
N ASP A 7 -1.38 26.86 -9.32
CA ASP A 7 -2.56 26.58 -10.13
C ASP A 7 -3.85 26.56 -9.32
N LEU A 8 -3.79 26.05 -8.08
CA LEU A 8 -4.96 26.09 -7.18
C LEU A 8 -5.36 27.54 -6.83
N ARG A 9 -4.39 28.44 -6.62
CA ARG A 9 -4.67 29.86 -6.36
C ARG A 9 -5.27 30.57 -7.58
N ARG A 10 -4.81 30.26 -8.80
CA ARG A 10 -5.34 30.85 -10.02
C ARG A 10 -6.79 30.41 -10.27
N SER A 11 -7.11 29.15 -10.08
CA SER A 11 -8.48 28.63 -10.19
C SER A 11 -9.42 29.23 -9.15
N LEU A 12 -8.97 29.40 -7.91
CA LEU A 12 -9.79 30.01 -6.84
C LEU A 12 -10.11 31.49 -7.12
N ILE A 13 -9.16 32.24 -7.63
CA ILE A 13 -9.34 33.67 -7.96
C ILE A 13 -10.29 33.85 -9.15
N LEU A 14 -10.25 32.94 -10.13
CA LEU A 14 -11.17 33.01 -11.28
C LEU A 14 -12.61 32.71 -10.86
N VAL A 15 -12.82 31.73 -10.00
CA VAL A 15 -14.16 31.39 -9.46
C VAL A 15 -14.72 32.52 -8.59
N MET A 16 -13.89 33.16 -7.75
CA MET A 16 -14.32 34.30 -6.94
C MET A 16 -14.69 35.53 -7.77
N ARG A 17 -13.97 35.79 -8.87
CA ARG A 17 -14.31 36.90 -9.76
C ARG A 17 -15.62 36.69 -10.52
N PHE A 18 -15.95 35.45 -10.87
CA PHE A 18 -17.22 35.10 -11.52
C PHE A 18 -18.41 35.22 -10.56
N CYS A 19 -18.26 34.88 -9.28
CA CYS A 19 -19.32 35.03 -8.27
C CYS A 19 -19.62 36.52 -7.93
N LEU A 20 -18.61 37.39 -7.96
CA LEU A 20 -18.79 38.81 -7.59
C LEU A 20 -19.42 39.68 -8.68
N SER A 21 -19.39 39.28 -9.96
CA SER A 21 -19.99 40.05 -11.08
C SER A 21 -21.50 39.80 -11.23
N TYR A 22 -22.09 38.82 -10.54
CA TYR A 22 -23.50 38.42 -10.72
C TYR A 22 -24.47 38.96 -9.67
N GLN A 23 -24.04 39.93 -8.87
CA GLN A 23 -24.78 40.39 -7.67
C GLN A 23 -25.84 41.50 -7.98
N LYS A 24 -26.45 41.51 -9.16
CA LYS A 24 -27.48 42.54 -9.46
C LYS A 24 -28.95 42.08 -9.41
N ASP A 25 -29.21 40.77 -9.21
CA ASP A 25 -30.59 40.28 -9.10
C ASP A 25 -30.76 39.42 -7.83
N ALA A 26 -31.29 40.06 -6.80
CA ALA A 26 -31.35 39.49 -5.43
C ALA A 26 -32.20 38.20 -5.27
N TRP A 27 -32.95 37.79 -6.28
CA TRP A 27 -33.81 36.61 -6.21
C TRP A 27 -33.17 35.33 -6.78
N ARG A 28 -32.26 35.50 -7.71
CA ARG A 28 -31.49 34.38 -8.30
C ARG A 28 -30.26 33.96 -7.45
N ALA A 29 -29.83 34.83 -6.56
CA ALA A 29 -28.64 34.60 -5.72
C ALA A 29 -28.78 33.40 -4.74
N LYS A 30 -29.98 33.10 -4.25
CA LYS A 30 -30.20 31.99 -3.31
C LYS A 30 -30.03 30.60 -3.95
N PHE A 31 -30.38 30.48 -5.25
CA PHE A 31 -30.22 29.19 -5.96
C PHE A 31 -28.78 28.94 -6.41
N VAL A 32 -28.03 29.97 -6.73
CA VAL A 32 -26.64 29.85 -7.21
C VAL A 32 -25.68 29.54 -6.06
N ILE A 33 -25.91 30.13 -4.89
CA ILE A 33 -25.08 29.86 -3.69
C ILE A 33 -25.25 28.40 -3.23
N GLY A 34 -26.48 27.87 -3.25
CA GLY A 34 -26.74 26.47 -2.93
C GLY A 34 -26.04 25.50 -3.87
N SER A 35 -26.02 25.79 -5.18
CA SER A 35 -25.37 24.96 -6.19
C SER A 35 -23.84 25.00 -6.11
N CYS A 36 -23.24 26.15 -5.82
CA CYS A 36 -21.78 26.26 -5.64
C CYS A 36 -21.28 25.55 -4.38
N VAL A 37 -22.03 25.55 -3.28
CA VAL A 37 -21.65 24.84 -2.05
C VAL A 37 -21.68 23.33 -2.27
N VAL A 38 -22.67 22.81 -3.00
CA VAL A 38 -22.75 21.38 -3.33
C VAL A 38 -21.61 20.94 -4.26
N CYS A 39 -21.21 21.76 -5.21
CA CYS A 39 -20.06 21.44 -6.08
C CYS A 39 -18.71 21.51 -5.35
N LEU A 40 -18.55 22.38 -4.34
CA LEU A 40 -17.31 22.49 -3.56
C LEU A 40 -17.14 21.32 -2.56
N THR A 41 -18.23 20.72 -2.07
CA THR A 41 -18.16 19.56 -1.16
C THR A 41 -17.86 18.26 -1.89
N SER A 42 -18.20 18.14 -3.16
CA SER A 42 -17.93 16.93 -3.97
C SER A 42 -16.47 16.82 -4.43
N SER A 43 -15.70 17.88 -4.44
CA SER A 43 -14.29 17.86 -4.86
C SER A 43 -13.30 17.50 -3.76
N LEU A 44 -13.76 17.27 -2.53
CA LEU A 44 -12.89 16.90 -1.39
C LEU A 44 -12.80 15.39 -1.15
N MET A 45 -13.38 14.55 -2.00
CA MET A 45 -13.04 13.13 -2.00
C MET A 45 -11.63 12.99 -2.58
N ALA A 46 -10.63 13.27 -1.72
CA ALA A 46 -9.26 12.88 -1.98
C ALA A 46 -9.26 11.37 -2.24
N CYS A 47 -8.95 10.96 -3.46
CA CYS A 47 -8.66 9.57 -3.76
C CYS A 47 -7.47 9.16 -2.90
N THR A 48 -7.72 8.54 -1.75
CA THR A 48 -6.68 7.80 -1.04
C THR A 48 -6.36 6.62 -1.94
N GLU A 49 -5.13 6.56 -2.41
CA GLU A 49 -4.63 5.42 -3.20
C GLU A 49 -4.73 4.17 -2.34
N GLN A 50 -5.76 3.36 -2.60
CA GLN A 50 -6.03 2.14 -1.85
C GLN A 50 -5.40 0.97 -2.60
N LEU A 51 -4.35 0.36 -2.04
CA LEU A 51 -3.63 -0.76 -2.67
C LEU A 51 -4.46 -2.03 -2.76
N PHE A 52 -5.36 -2.25 -1.81
CA PHE A 52 -6.14 -3.47 -1.68
C PHE A 52 -7.64 -3.18 -1.65
N PRO A 53 -8.48 -4.13 -2.14
CA PRO A 53 -9.92 -4.03 -1.99
C PRO A 53 -10.33 -3.89 -0.52
N PRO A 54 -11.38 -3.14 -0.19
CA PRO A 54 -11.86 -2.99 1.20
C PRO A 54 -12.13 -4.32 1.91
N ALA A 55 -12.61 -5.31 1.17
CA ALA A 55 -12.87 -6.65 1.70
C ALA A 55 -11.60 -7.36 2.18
N ALA A 56 -10.43 -7.08 1.56
CA ALA A 56 -9.16 -7.69 1.94
C ALA A 56 -8.64 -7.20 3.28
N ILE A 57 -8.96 -5.95 3.65
CA ILE A 57 -8.40 -5.24 4.82
C ILE A 57 -9.42 -5.00 5.93
N LYS A 58 -10.67 -5.48 5.76
CA LYS A 58 -11.78 -5.17 6.67
C LYS A 58 -11.49 -5.51 8.14
N ASP A 59 -10.83 -6.65 8.38
CA ASP A 59 -10.57 -7.15 9.74
C ASP A 59 -9.08 -7.05 10.08
N LEU A 60 -8.37 -6.13 9.45
CA LEU A 60 -6.95 -5.90 9.67
C LEU A 60 -6.70 -5.37 11.07
N ASP A 61 -5.78 -6.00 11.78
CA ASP A 61 -5.27 -5.49 13.05
C ASP A 61 -4.05 -4.58 12.77
N PRO A 62 -4.21 -3.25 12.91
CA PRO A 62 -3.14 -2.31 12.59
C PRO A 62 -1.99 -2.35 13.62
N ALA A 63 -2.18 -2.98 14.77
CA ALA A 63 -1.16 -3.12 15.80
C ALA A 63 -0.23 -4.32 15.53
N LEU A 64 -0.65 -5.24 14.66
CA LEU A 64 0.16 -6.41 14.33
C LEU A 64 1.30 -6.04 13.37
N GLN A 65 2.52 -6.02 13.91
CA GLN A 65 3.76 -5.89 13.17
C GLN A 65 4.54 -7.19 13.24
N MET A 66 5.14 -7.61 12.14
CA MET A 66 5.84 -8.90 12.06
C MET A 66 7.01 -8.98 13.04
N GLY A 67 7.69 -7.88 13.31
CA GLY A 67 8.84 -7.84 14.23
C GLY A 67 8.53 -8.13 15.70
N ILE A 68 7.25 -8.12 16.08
CA ILE A 68 6.84 -8.50 17.47
C ILE A 68 6.47 -9.97 17.59
N PHE A 69 6.43 -10.71 16.49
CA PHE A 69 6.14 -12.13 16.52
C PHE A 69 7.29 -12.90 17.18
N ASN A 70 6.99 -13.50 18.30
CA ASN A 70 7.85 -14.46 18.96
C ASN A 70 7.26 -15.86 18.79
N PRO A 71 8.06 -16.91 18.47
CA PRO A 71 7.56 -18.28 18.38
C PRO A 71 6.74 -18.75 19.57
N GLU A 72 7.01 -18.22 20.75
CA GLU A 72 6.26 -18.53 21.98
C GLU A 72 4.87 -17.86 22.02
N ALA A 73 4.65 -16.83 21.21
CA ALA A 73 3.42 -16.05 21.17
C ALA A 73 2.48 -16.44 20.00
N ASP A 74 2.82 -17.44 19.20
CA ASP A 74 2.07 -17.90 18.03
C ASP A 74 0.58 -18.13 18.30
N ILE A 75 0.28 -18.68 19.46
CA ILE A 75 -1.09 -18.99 19.88
C ILE A 75 -2.00 -17.76 19.93
N TYR A 76 -1.43 -16.58 20.21
CA TYR A 76 -2.19 -15.34 20.35
C TYR A 76 -2.46 -14.66 19.00
N PHE A 77 -1.65 -14.93 17.99
CA PHE A 77 -1.72 -14.24 16.71
C PHE A 77 -2.25 -15.11 15.57
N LYS A 78 -2.32 -16.43 15.77
CA LYS A 78 -2.82 -17.35 14.77
C LYS A 78 -4.26 -17.02 14.39
N GLY A 79 -4.52 -16.93 13.09
CA GLY A 79 -5.84 -16.56 12.55
C GLY A 79 -6.13 -15.06 12.50
N HIS A 80 -5.25 -14.20 13.05
CA HIS A 80 -5.37 -12.76 12.89
C HIS A 80 -4.96 -12.32 11.50
N LEU A 81 -5.64 -11.31 10.99
CA LEU A 81 -5.29 -10.70 9.71
C LEU A 81 -4.24 -9.61 9.95
N ALA A 82 -3.09 -9.77 9.30
CA ALA A 82 -1.98 -8.85 9.42
C ALA A 82 -1.61 -8.25 8.06
N GLN A 83 -1.06 -7.04 8.08
CA GLN A 83 -0.42 -6.41 6.94
C GLN A 83 1.08 -6.31 7.19
N ALA A 84 1.89 -6.74 6.21
CA ALA A 84 3.33 -6.65 6.30
C ALA A 84 3.90 -6.03 5.02
N GLY A 85 4.93 -5.22 5.18
CA GLY A 85 5.72 -4.69 4.08
C GLY A 85 7.13 -5.22 4.11
N GLY A 86 7.76 -5.33 2.95
CA GLY A 86 9.12 -5.83 2.91
C GLY A 86 9.74 -5.85 1.53
N ARG A 87 10.96 -6.41 1.50
CA ARG A 87 11.75 -6.62 0.29
C ARG A 87 11.94 -8.12 0.06
N ILE A 88 11.68 -8.58 -1.16
CA ILE A 88 11.78 -10.00 -1.52
C ILE A 88 13.22 -10.48 -1.43
N ILE A 89 13.43 -11.59 -0.70
CA ILE A 89 14.72 -12.27 -0.57
C ILE A 89 14.75 -13.56 -1.39
N ALA A 90 13.65 -14.32 -1.36
CA ALA A 90 13.52 -15.58 -2.08
C ALA A 90 12.07 -15.82 -2.46
N THR A 91 11.90 -16.58 -3.56
CA THR A 91 10.60 -17.00 -4.06
C THR A 91 10.70 -18.44 -4.51
N ASP A 92 9.84 -19.31 -3.98
CA ASP A 92 9.79 -20.73 -4.27
C ASP A 92 8.41 -21.12 -4.75
N GLN A 93 8.34 -21.82 -5.89
CA GLN A 93 7.08 -22.39 -6.37
C GLN A 93 6.82 -23.74 -5.69
N THR A 94 5.60 -23.90 -5.17
CA THR A 94 5.13 -25.13 -4.53
C THR A 94 3.81 -25.58 -5.16
N PRO A 95 3.37 -26.83 -4.93
CA PRO A 95 2.06 -27.28 -5.38
C PRO A 95 0.89 -26.46 -4.82
N ASP A 96 1.06 -25.85 -3.64
CA ASP A 96 0.03 -25.09 -2.94
C ASP A 96 0.01 -23.61 -3.34
N GLY A 97 0.99 -23.15 -4.14
CA GLY A 97 1.13 -21.76 -4.55
C GLY A 97 2.57 -21.28 -4.53
N VAL A 98 2.77 -19.99 -4.37
CA VAL A 98 4.10 -19.38 -4.33
C VAL A 98 4.46 -18.98 -2.90
N VAL A 99 5.56 -19.52 -2.39
CA VAL A 99 6.12 -19.15 -1.08
C VAL A 99 7.12 -18.03 -1.29
N ILE A 100 6.94 -16.93 -0.56
CA ILE A 100 7.80 -15.76 -0.65
C ILE A 100 8.41 -15.48 0.70
N THR A 101 9.73 -15.37 0.74
CA THR A 101 10.49 -14.91 1.91
C THR A 101 10.86 -13.44 1.70
N ALA A 102 10.52 -12.60 2.66
CA ALA A 102 10.80 -11.18 2.59
C ALA A 102 11.51 -10.67 3.85
N GLU A 103 12.39 -9.70 3.65
CA GLU A 103 12.93 -8.87 4.73
C GLU A 103 11.86 -7.84 5.12
N GLU A 104 11.48 -7.80 6.41
CA GLU A 104 10.47 -6.87 6.88
C GLU A 104 10.97 -5.44 6.88
N LEU A 105 10.18 -4.55 6.29
CA LEU A 105 10.35 -3.11 6.33
C LEU A 105 9.09 -2.46 6.91
N PRO A 106 9.24 -1.47 7.80
CA PRO A 106 8.10 -0.75 8.35
C PRO A 106 7.25 -0.12 7.24
N LEU A 107 5.95 -0.06 7.48
CA LEU A 107 5.02 0.63 6.60
C LEU A 107 4.94 2.12 6.93
N THR A 108 4.64 2.94 5.92
CA THR A 108 4.28 4.35 6.13
C THR A 108 2.98 4.44 6.95
N LYS A 109 2.69 5.60 7.54
CA LYS A 109 1.46 5.82 8.32
C LYS A 109 0.18 5.53 7.50
N ALA A 110 0.22 5.74 6.19
CA ALA A 110 -0.89 5.43 5.29
C ALA A 110 -0.97 3.93 4.93
N SER A 111 0.01 3.12 5.36
CA SER A 111 0.13 1.68 5.03
C SER A 111 0.13 1.37 3.53
N THR A 112 0.50 2.35 2.70
CA THR A 112 0.50 2.24 1.24
C THR A 112 1.90 2.12 0.64
N ARG A 113 2.96 2.24 1.47
CA ARG A 113 4.37 2.09 1.06
C ARG A 113 5.21 1.56 2.20
N VAL A 114 6.34 0.95 1.87
CA VAL A 114 7.38 0.61 2.84
C VAL A 114 8.25 1.84 3.14
N VAL A 115 8.86 1.87 4.34
CA VAL A 115 9.84 2.90 4.71
C VAL A 115 11.23 2.37 4.39
N GLU A 116 11.74 2.68 3.22
CA GLU A 116 12.95 2.10 2.63
C GLU A 116 14.22 2.36 3.44
N THR A 117 14.30 3.52 4.09
CA THR A 117 15.46 3.93 4.90
C THR A 117 15.43 3.37 6.31
N ALA A 118 14.34 2.68 6.68
CA ALA A 118 14.23 2.11 8.00
C ALA A 118 15.07 0.83 8.12
N LYS A 119 15.55 0.59 9.35
CA LYS A 119 16.19 -0.67 9.68
C LYS A 119 15.15 -1.80 9.62
N SER A 120 15.54 -2.92 9.01
CA SER A 120 14.72 -4.13 8.98
C SER A 120 14.44 -4.62 10.41
N ASN A 121 13.18 -5.04 10.63
CA ASN A 121 12.75 -5.63 11.90
C ASN A 121 12.95 -7.17 11.92
N GLY A 122 13.30 -7.77 10.79
CA GLY A 122 13.47 -9.21 10.67
C GLY A 122 13.05 -9.75 9.32
N TRP A 123 12.51 -10.93 9.31
CA TRP A 123 12.02 -11.62 8.12
C TRP A 123 10.66 -12.22 8.37
N PHE A 124 9.88 -12.36 7.33
CA PHE A 124 8.63 -13.12 7.33
C PHE A 124 8.53 -13.96 6.06
N VAL A 125 7.70 -14.97 6.12
CA VAL A 125 7.42 -15.88 5.01
C VAL A 125 5.93 -15.92 4.78
N PHE A 126 5.50 -15.95 3.54
CA PHE A 126 4.10 -16.14 3.26
C PHE A 126 3.87 -17.01 2.02
N LEU A 127 2.78 -17.76 2.06
CA LEU A 127 2.24 -18.49 0.92
C LEU A 127 1.19 -17.61 0.22
N TYR A 128 1.30 -17.42 -1.07
CA TYR A 128 0.21 -16.93 -1.90
C TYR A 128 -0.40 -18.09 -2.69
N PRO A 129 -1.60 -18.57 -2.34
CA PRO A 129 -2.19 -19.76 -2.95
C PRO A 129 -2.86 -19.49 -4.31
N GLY A 130 -2.86 -18.23 -4.78
CA GLY A 130 -3.41 -17.83 -6.07
C GLY A 130 -2.37 -17.89 -7.21
N GLN A 131 -2.82 -17.51 -8.39
CA GLN A 131 -1.92 -17.30 -9.52
C GLN A 131 -1.26 -15.94 -9.40
N ILE A 132 0.06 -15.90 -9.50
CA ILE A 132 0.87 -14.68 -9.46
C ILE A 132 1.96 -14.77 -10.53
N ASP A 133 2.21 -13.66 -11.22
CA ASP A 133 3.33 -13.58 -12.16
C ASP A 133 4.65 -13.53 -11.38
N THR A 134 5.38 -14.63 -11.43
CA THR A 134 6.68 -14.75 -10.74
C THR A 134 7.78 -13.87 -11.34
N ALA A 135 7.60 -13.37 -12.57
CA ALA A 135 8.55 -12.40 -13.15
C ALA A 135 8.59 -11.09 -12.35
N GLY A 136 7.48 -10.74 -11.67
CA GLY A 136 7.43 -9.60 -10.74
C GLY A 136 8.02 -9.89 -9.36
N LEU A 137 8.22 -11.16 -8.99
CA LEU A 137 8.67 -11.58 -7.64
C LEU A 137 10.19 -11.77 -7.56
N GLN A 138 10.95 -10.85 -8.12
CA GLN A 138 12.41 -10.94 -8.13
C GLN A 138 13.01 -10.46 -6.82
N TYR A 139 14.22 -10.98 -6.51
CA TYR A 139 15.04 -10.50 -5.42
C TYR A 139 15.21 -8.97 -5.45
N GLY A 140 14.93 -8.32 -4.34
CA GLY A 140 15.06 -6.88 -4.19
C GLY A 140 13.80 -6.08 -4.51
N ASN A 141 12.77 -6.68 -5.11
CA ASN A 141 11.49 -6.00 -5.30
C ASN A 141 10.81 -5.76 -3.96
N GLU A 142 10.15 -4.63 -3.84
CA GLU A 142 9.39 -4.28 -2.65
C GLU A 142 7.95 -4.76 -2.77
N LEU A 143 7.39 -5.14 -1.64
CA LEU A 143 6.01 -5.61 -1.57
C LEU A 143 5.30 -5.13 -0.32
N ILE A 144 3.98 -5.14 -0.39
CA ILE A 144 3.09 -5.15 0.78
C ILE A 144 2.13 -6.33 0.60
N MET A 145 1.89 -7.06 1.67
CA MET A 145 0.94 -8.15 1.68
C MET A 145 -0.08 -8.00 2.81
N VAL A 146 -1.24 -8.60 2.63
CA VAL A 146 -2.27 -8.80 3.66
C VAL A 146 -2.59 -10.28 3.72
N GLY A 147 -2.51 -10.87 4.90
CA GLY A 147 -2.72 -12.31 5.06
C GLY A 147 -3.00 -12.72 6.50
N LEU A 148 -3.44 -13.97 6.64
CA LEU A 148 -3.69 -14.59 7.94
C LEU A 148 -2.37 -15.13 8.51
N VAL A 149 -2.13 -14.87 9.77
CA VAL A 149 -1.01 -15.46 10.52
C VAL A 149 -1.33 -16.92 10.79
N GLU A 150 -0.42 -17.83 10.39
CA GLU A 150 -0.55 -19.27 10.62
C GLU A 150 0.45 -19.79 11.66
N GLY A 151 1.42 -18.97 12.05
CA GLY A 151 2.44 -19.31 13.04
C GLY A 151 3.83 -18.99 12.55
N HIS A 152 4.79 -19.93 12.76
CA HIS A 152 6.18 -19.77 12.32
C HIS A 152 6.62 -20.91 11.40
N GLN A 153 7.51 -20.57 10.47
CA GLN A 153 8.18 -21.54 9.60
C GLN A 153 9.70 -21.41 9.74
N ARG A 154 10.39 -22.54 9.67
CA ARG A 154 11.87 -22.53 9.56
C ARG A 154 12.28 -22.23 8.14
N VAL A 155 13.09 -21.21 7.98
CA VAL A 155 13.67 -20.79 6.70
C VAL A 155 15.17 -20.65 6.82
N THR A 156 15.89 -20.88 5.73
CA THR A 156 17.34 -20.68 5.69
C THR A 156 17.62 -19.35 5.01
N ILE A 157 18.13 -18.38 5.76
CA ILE A 157 18.48 -17.06 5.25
C ILE A 157 19.98 -16.90 5.33
N LYS A 158 20.63 -16.70 4.17
CA LYS A 158 22.10 -16.60 4.05
C LYS A 158 22.82 -17.79 4.71
N GLY A 159 22.28 -19.01 4.54
CA GLY A 159 22.85 -20.24 5.10
C GLY A 159 22.56 -20.48 6.59
N ILE A 160 21.81 -19.59 7.26
CA ILE A 160 21.50 -19.71 8.69
C ILE A 160 20.01 -20.06 8.84
N PRO A 161 19.67 -21.18 9.50
CA PRO A 161 18.29 -21.53 9.79
C PRO A 161 17.69 -20.56 10.83
N ARG A 162 16.50 -20.04 10.54
CA ARG A 162 15.76 -19.11 11.39
C ARG A 162 14.29 -19.47 11.44
N ALA A 163 13.65 -19.21 12.58
CA ALA A 163 12.21 -19.19 12.67
C ALA A 163 11.73 -17.81 12.18
N ALA A 164 10.77 -17.79 11.27
CA ALA A 164 10.16 -16.57 10.75
C ALA A 164 8.64 -16.70 10.82
N PRO A 165 7.89 -15.61 11.09
CA PRO A 165 6.44 -15.58 11.01
C PRO A 165 5.99 -16.13 9.65
N TYR A 166 4.96 -16.98 9.66
CA TYR A 166 4.38 -17.59 8.48
C TYR A 166 2.93 -17.16 8.30
N LEU A 167 2.60 -16.67 7.11
CA LEU A 167 1.29 -16.16 6.79
C LEU A 167 0.74 -16.83 5.52
N VAL A 168 -0.59 -16.85 5.38
CA VAL A 168 -1.25 -17.15 4.11
C VAL A 168 -1.85 -15.86 3.56
N ALA A 169 -1.31 -15.41 2.45
CA ALA A 169 -1.66 -14.12 1.86
C ALA A 169 -3.03 -14.17 1.18
N ARG A 170 -3.84 -13.13 1.40
CA ARG A 170 -5.07 -12.83 0.67
C ARG A 170 -4.80 -11.93 -0.53
N CYS A 171 -3.95 -10.92 -0.31
CA CYS A 171 -3.52 -9.99 -1.34
C CYS A 171 -2.03 -9.70 -1.21
N VAL A 172 -1.39 -9.44 -2.34
CA VAL A 172 0.00 -9.01 -2.45
C VAL A 172 0.09 -7.89 -3.48
N HIS A 173 0.73 -6.80 -3.11
CA HIS A 173 1.09 -5.72 -4.01
C HIS A 173 2.60 -5.67 -4.14
N VAL A 174 3.11 -5.60 -5.36
CA VAL A 174 4.54 -5.66 -5.66
C VAL A 174 4.94 -4.47 -6.53
N TRP A 175 6.04 -3.81 -6.17
CA TRP A 175 6.73 -2.83 -7.02
C TRP A 175 7.99 -3.47 -7.60
N LYS A 176 8.19 -3.33 -8.90
CA LYS A 176 9.40 -3.82 -9.58
C LYS A 176 10.56 -2.84 -9.34
N THR A 177 11.03 -2.76 -8.13
CA THR A 177 12.15 -1.89 -7.73
C THR A 177 13.51 -2.51 -7.98
N GLY A 178 13.59 -3.83 -8.13
CA GLY A 178 14.86 -4.54 -8.19
C GLY A 178 15.65 -4.40 -6.89
N ARG A 179 16.92 -3.97 -6.99
CA ARG A 179 17.77 -3.70 -5.82
C ARG A 179 17.74 -2.25 -5.36
N TYR A 180 17.03 -1.42 -6.10
CA TYR A 180 16.96 0.01 -5.83
C TYR A 180 15.80 0.32 -4.90
N ALA A 181 15.98 1.30 -4.03
CA ALA A 181 14.88 1.87 -3.29
C ALA A 181 14.03 2.74 -4.23
N THR A 182 12.74 2.91 -3.92
CA THR A 182 11.85 3.77 -4.73
C THR A 182 12.34 5.21 -4.79
N SER A 183 13.03 5.66 -3.71
CA SER A 183 13.66 6.98 -3.62
C SER A 183 14.83 7.19 -4.59
N ASP A 184 15.45 6.11 -5.06
CA ASP A 184 16.61 6.16 -5.95
C ASP A 184 16.21 6.43 -7.41
N TYR A 185 14.91 6.33 -7.73
CA TYR A 185 14.43 6.63 -9.07
C TYR A 185 14.40 8.14 -9.30
N PRO A 186 14.92 8.59 -10.44
CA PRO A 186 15.00 10.01 -10.72
C PRO A 186 13.61 10.63 -10.84
N ASN A 187 13.44 11.80 -10.22
CA ASN A 187 12.30 12.66 -10.49
C ASN A 187 12.40 13.16 -11.94
N LEU A 188 11.42 12.82 -12.75
CA LEU A 188 11.28 13.40 -14.07
C LEU A 188 10.64 14.79 -13.97
N PRO A 189 10.84 15.69 -14.97
CA PRO A 189 10.25 17.01 -14.96
C PRO A 189 8.74 17.04 -14.75
N ASP A 190 8.04 15.98 -15.13
CA ASP A 190 6.59 15.80 -15.04
C ASP A 190 6.13 14.90 -13.88
N GLY A 191 7.02 14.52 -12.97
CA GLY A 191 6.68 13.68 -11.81
C GLY A 191 7.69 12.55 -11.54
N TYR A 192 7.24 11.56 -10.78
CA TYR A 192 8.01 10.37 -10.48
C TYR A 192 8.01 9.41 -11.67
N TYR A 193 9.13 8.72 -11.89
CA TYR A 193 9.16 7.59 -12.81
C TYR A 193 8.13 6.54 -12.38
N PRO A 194 7.15 6.17 -13.24
CA PRO A 194 6.15 5.19 -12.85
C PRO A 194 6.82 3.83 -12.72
N LEU A 195 7.01 3.37 -11.49
CA LEU A 195 7.43 2.00 -11.25
C LEU A 195 6.34 1.06 -11.72
N GLU A 196 6.76 0.00 -12.41
CA GLU A 196 5.85 -1.09 -12.72
C GLU A 196 5.40 -1.74 -11.40
N GLN A 197 4.09 -1.77 -11.18
CA GLN A 197 3.49 -2.29 -9.97
C GLN A 197 2.28 -3.15 -10.30
N GLN A 198 2.01 -4.13 -9.47
CA GLN A 198 0.88 -5.03 -9.67
C GLN A 198 0.32 -5.52 -8.35
N THR A 199 -1.02 -5.59 -8.29
CA THR A 199 -1.75 -6.14 -7.15
C THR A 199 -2.37 -7.47 -7.53
N TYR A 200 -2.18 -8.48 -6.70
CA TYR A 200 -2.76 -9.81 -6.81
C TYR A 200 -3.62 -10.05 -5.58
N CYS A 201 -4.88 -10.42 -5.77
CA CYS A 201 -5.78 -10.80 -4.69
C CYS A 201 -6.47 -12.13 -5.02
N LEU A 202 -6.81 -12.90 -4.00
CA LEU A 202 -7.59 -14.12 -4.18
C LEU A 202 -8.99 -13.79 -4.68
N PRO A 203 -9.59 -14.61 -5.56
CA PRO A 203 -10.93 -14.35 -6.15
C PRO A 203 -12.05 -14.18 -5.13
N SER A 204 -11.92 -14.78 -3.94
CA SER A 204 -12.88 -14.66 -2.84
C SER A 204 -12.90 -13.30 -2.14
N ILE A 205 -12.03 -12.37 -2.55
CA ILE A 205 -11.81 -11.06 -1.90
C ILE A 205 -12.38 -9.90 -2.74
N HIS A 206 -12.94 -10.19 -3.90
CA HIS A 206 -13.55 -9.19 -4.81
C HIS A 206 -15.00 -8.85 -4.46
#